data_3f50869630460eefc43bcd0aa95f0b98
#
_entry.id   3f50869630460eefc43bcd0aa95f0b98
#
_cell.length_a   1.000
_cell.length_b   1.000
_cell.length_c   1.000
_cell.angle_alpha   90.00
_cell.angle_beta   90.00
_cell.angle_gamma   90.00
#
_symmetry.space_group_name_H-M   'P 1'
#
loop_
_entity.id
_entity.type
_entity.pdbx_description
1 polymer ?
#
loop_
_entity_poly.entity_id
_entity_poly.type
_entity_poly.pdbx_seq_one_letter_code
_entity_poly.pdbx_strand_id
1 'polypeptide(L)'
;MSPLELDEWLSRPTDRTIETLRKLDGDLIVLGAGGKMGPTLARMARRALPADRRVFAVSRYSSSSARVDLEAHGVQTISCDLLHREAVANLPDAANVVYMAGHKFGTSDAPELTWMMNSVLPAIVAERYSVARTVVFSTGCVYALTSTASGGSKEDDVLAPPGEYAYSCIARERVFTHFAKSCGTPTLMFRLNYAIDLRYGVLYDVASKVWQGKPVDVTMGHVNVIWQGDANARALESLALAQYPPKILNVTGRECISVRWLAEQFGRLLARTPIITGQEAELAWLNNASQSFELLGDVTVSLEEMITATADWVRNGGVSLGKPTHFESHDGKF
;
A
#
# COMPACT_ATOMS: atom_id res chain seq x y z
N MET A 1 -17.31 -12.86 -9.43
CA MET A 1 -16.38 -11.78 -9.87
C MET A 1 -15.17 -12.40 -10.53
N SER A 2 -14.79 -11.96 -11.72
CA SER A 2 -13.57 -12.34 -12.44
C SER A 2 -12.38 -11.47 -12.03
N PRO A 3 -11.12 -11.87 -12.34
CA PRO A 3 -9.95 -11.02 -12.10
C PRO A 3 -10.02 -9.65 -12.79
N LEU A 4 -10.59 -9.57 -13.99
CA LEU A 4 -10.76 -8.31 -14.72
C LEU A 4 -11.76 -7.37 -14.03
N GLU A 5 -12.89 -7.90 -13.54
CA GLU A 5 -13.86 -7.14 -12.76
C GLU A 5 -13.28 -6.64 -11.44
N LEU A 6 -12.41 -7.44 -10.81
CA LEU A 6 -11.69 -7.02 -9.61
C LEU A 6 -10.71 -5.89 -9.90
N ASP A 7 -9.91 -5.98 -10.98
CA ASP A 7 -8.98 -4.92 -11.37
C ASP A 7 -9.73 -3.63 -11.76
N GLU A 8 -10.90 -3.77 -12.37
CA GLU A 8 -11.80 -2.64 -12.65
C GLU A 8 -12.30 -1.98 -11.35
N TRP A 9 -12.71 -2.77 -10.37
CA TRP A 9 -13.12 -2.26 -9.05
C TRP A 9 -11.97 -1.58 -8.30
N LEU A 10 -10.78 -2.18 -8.29
CA LEU A 10 -9.58 -1.65 -7.63
C LEU A 10 -9.02 -0.37 -8.28
N SER A 11 -9.37 -0.09 -9.53
CA SER A 11 -8.90 1.06 -10.30
C SER A 11 -9.97 2.13 -10.57
N ARG A 12 -11.14 2.02 -9.93
CA ARG A 12 -12.21 3.00 -10.07
C ARG A 12 -11.91 4.24 -9.23
N PRO A 13 -11.72 5.42 -9.83
CA PRO A 13 -11.52 6.64 -9.06
C PRO A 13 -12.84 7.06 -8.37
N THR A 14 -12.73 7.67 -7.20
CA THR A 14 -13.84 8.39 -6.57
C THR A 14 -14.03 9.75 -7.23
N ASP A 15 -15.19 10.38 -7.02
CA ASP A 15 -15.41 11.76 -7.48
C ASP A 15 -14.37 12.71 -6.88
N ARG A 16 -14.01 12.50 -5.61
CA ARG A 16 -12.96 13.26 -4.93
C ARG A 16 -11.60 13.07 -5.59
N THR A 17 -11.23 11.84 -5.96
CA THR A 17 -9.97 11.57 -6.68
C THR A 17 -9.94 12.32 -8.01
N ILE A 18 -11.05 12.30 -8.77
CA ILE A 18 -11.18 13.02 -10.05
C ILE A 18 -11.05 14.53 -9.83
N GLU A 19 -11.77 15.08 -8.87
CA GLU A 19 -11.73 16.51 -8.57
C GLU A 19 -10.35 16.96 -8.09
N THR A 20 -9.70 16.16 -7.24
CA THR A 20 -8.35 16.45 -6.74
C THR A 20 -7.34 16.48 -7.87
N LEU A 21 -7.29 15.45 -8.71
CA LEU A 21 -6.31 15.37 -9.79
C LEU A 21 -6.56 16.42 -10.89
N ARG A 22 -7.78 16.84 -11.12
CA ARG A 22 -8.10 17.94 -12.04
C ARG A 22 -7.53 19.29 -11.59
N LYS A 23 -7.44 19.51 -10.28
CA LYS A 23 -6.90 20.76 -9.70
C LYS A 23 -5.37 20.80 -9.66
N LEU A 24 -4.70 19.66 -9.81
CA LEU A 24 -3.24 19.58 -9.83
C LEU A 24 -2.75 19.77 -11.27
N ASP A 25 -1.66 20.51 -11.44
CA ASP A 25 -1.05 20.72 -12.74
C ASP A 25 -0.05 19.64 -13.11
N GLY A 26 0.16 19.46 -14.42
CA GLY A 26 1.21 18.63 -15.02
C GLY A 26 0.93 17.13 -14.99
N ASP A 27 1.89 16.40 -15.51
CA ASP A 27 1.88 14.95 -15.63
C ASP A 27 2.08 14.25 -14.28
N LEU A 28 1.71 12.99 -14.21
CA LEU A 28 1.89 12.12 -13.06
C LEU A 28 2.81 10.95 -13.40
N ILE A 29 3.77 10.65 -12.54
CA ILE A 29 4.63 9.48 -12.66
C ILE A 29 4.52 8.57 -11.44
N VAL A 30 4.33 7.28 -11.69
CA VAL A 30 4.28 6.22 -10.67
C VAL A 30 5.56 5.42 -10.73
N LEU A 31 6.41 5.53 -9.73
CA LEU A 31 7.70 4.85 -9.64
C LEU A 31 7.58 3.58 -8.80
N GLY A 32 7.85 2.43 -9.41
CA GLY A 32 7.58 1.11 -8.82
C GLY A 32 6.21 0.53 -9.23
N ALA A 33 5.67 0.95 -10.37
CA ALA A 33 4.34 0.60 -10.85
C ALA A 33 4.12 -0.90 -11.16
N GLY A 34 5.17 -1.72 -11.26
CA GLY A 34 5.06 -3.16 -11.47
C GLY A 34 4.79 -3.98 -10.19
N GLY A 35 4.68 -3.32 -9.03
CA GLY A 35 4.31 -3.96 -7.77
C GLY A 35 2.81 -4.29 -7.67
N LYS A 36 2.39 -4.88 -6.54
CA LYS A 36 1.00 -5.35 -6.34
C LYS A 36 -0.07 -4.26 -6.58
N MET A 37 0.14 -3.06 -6.03
CA MET A 37 -0.83 -1.97 -6.09
C MET A 37 -0.65 -1.05 -7.31
N GLY A 38 0.57 -1.01 -7.84
CA GLY A 38 0.96 -0.04 -8.87
C GLY A 38 0.10 -0.07 -10.14
N PRO A 39 -0.22 -1.24 -10.72
CA PRO A 39 -1.04 -1.29 -11.93
C PRO A 39 -2.44 -0.66 -11.73
N THR A 40 -3.14 -1.02 -10.66
CA THR A 40 -4.48 -0.48 -10.38
C THR A 40 -4.45 0.98 -9.96
N LEU A 41 -3.39 1.45 -9.27
CA LEU A 41 -3.19 2.86 -8.98
C LEU A 41 -2.92 3.69 -10.26
N ALA A 42 -2.06 3.22 -11.15
CA ALA A 42 -1.76 3.91 -12.41
C ALA A 42 -2.98 3.99 -13.34
N ARG A 43 -3.78 2.90 -13.42
CA ARG A 43 -5.08 2.91 -14.13
C ARG A 43 -6.06 3.91 -13.51
N MET A 44 -6.18 3.93 -12.18
CA MET A 44 -7.03 4.91 -11.48
C MET A 44 -6.59 6.33 -11.78
N ALA A 45 -5.29 6.62 -11.72
CA ALA A 45 -4.73 7.91 -12.06
C ALA A 45 -5.07 8.32 -13.51
N ARG A 46 -4.92 7.41 -14.50
CA ARG A 46 -5.26 7.69 -15.90
C ARG A 46 -6.74 8.01 -16.09
N ARG A 47 -7.62 7.32 -15.38
CA ARG A 47 -9.08 7.54 -15.44
C ARG A 47 -9.51 8.85 -14.78
N ALA A 48 -8.77 9.31 -13.77
CA ALA A 48 -9.09 10.52 -13.03
C ALA A 48 -8.48 11.79 -13.65
N LEU A 49 -7.32 11.67 -14.32
CA LEU A 49 -6.65 12.81 -14.97
C LEU A 49 -7.31 13.20 -16.28
N PRO A 50 -7.33 14.51 -16.64
CA PRO A 50 -7.70 14.99 -17.97
C PRO A 50 -6.90 14.32 -19.08
N ALA A 51 -7.48 14.25 -20.30
CA ALA A 51 -6.89 13.53 -21.42
C ALA A 51 -5.57 14.14 -21.95
N ASP A 52 -5.37 15.42 -21.74
CA ASP A 52 -4.17 16.18 -22.13
C ASP A 52 -2.98 15.97 -21.19
N ARG A 53 -3.18 15.31 -20.03
CA ARG A 53 -2.12 14.98 -19.09
C ARG A 53 -1.74 13.52 -19.16
N ARG A 54 -0.46 13.23 -19.01
CA ARG A 54 0.09 11.88 -19.12
C ARG A 54 0.21 11.22 -17.77
N VAL A 55 0.06 9.90 -17.74
CA VAL A 55 0.43 9.05 -16.60
C VAL A 55 1.56 8.14 -17.06
N PHE A 56 2.71 8.25 -16.41
CA PHE A 56 3.85 7.38 -16.62
C PHE A 56 3.89 6.31 -15.54
N ALA A 57 4.07 5.05 -15.91
CA ALA A 57 4.25 3.94 -15.01
C ALA A 57 5.64 3.34 -15.22
N VAL A 58 6.50 3.46 -14.21
CA VAL A 58 7.91 3.06 -14.29
C VAL A 58 8.16 1.82 -13.45
N SER A 59 8.71 0.78 -14.06
CA SER A 59 9.12 -0.46 -13.41
C SER A 59 10.08 -1.23 -14.30
N ARG A 60 10.72 -2.26 -13.76
CA ARG A 60 11.54 -3.21 -14.57
C ARG A 60 10.68 -4.12 -15.46
N TYR A 61 9.39 -4.27 -15.15
CA TYR A 61 8.44 -5.12 -15.88
C TYR A 61 8.99 -6.52 -16.20
N SER A 62 9.33 -7.29 -15.17
CA SER A 62 9.78 -8.68 -15.30
C SER A 62 8.75 -9.59 -15.98
N SER A 63 7.46 -9.21 -15.94
CA SER A 63 6.37 -9.81 -16.71
C SER A 63 5.81 -8.78 -17.70
N SER A 64 5.60 -9.19 -18.95
CA SER A 64 5.03 -8.35 -20.00
C SER A 64 3.53 -8.06 -19.79
N SER A 65 2.80 -8.93 -19.08
CA SER A 65 1.35 -8.82 -18.94
C SER A 65 0.90 -7.51 -18.25
N ALA A 66 1.56 -7.12 -17.15
CA ALA A 66 1.24 -5.87 -16.46
C ALA A 66 1.53 -4.64 -17.31
N ARG A 67 2.56 -4.69 -18.15
CA ARG A 67 2.89 -3.63 -19.10
C ARG A 67 1.81 -3.48 -20.17
N VAL A 68 1.45 -4.59 -20.81
CA VAL A 68 0.42 -4.62 -21.88
C VAL A 68 -0.93 -4.13 -21.34
N ASP A 69 -1.32 -4.56 -20.14
CA ASP A 69 -2.55 -4.11 -19.50
C ASP A 69 -2.56 -2.59 -19.26
N LEU A 70 -1.47 -2.04 -18.73
CA LEU A 70 -1.36 -0.60 -18.49
C LEU A 70 -1.42 0.21 -19.78
N GLU A 71 -0.73 -0.21 -20.83
CA GLU A 71 -0.73 0.44 -22.15
C GLU A 71 -2.12 0.41 -22.79
N ALA A 72 -2.85 -0.71 -22.67
CA ALA A 72 -4.23 -0.83 -23.13
C ALA A 72 -5.20 0.14 -22.42
N HIS A 73 -4.86 0.57 -21.21
CA HIS A 73 -5.63 1.56 -20.44
C HIS A 73 -5.11 2.99 -20.57
N GLY A 74 -4.24 3.28 -21.54
CA GLY A 74 -3.74 4.63 -21.84
C GLY A 74 -2.66 5.14 -20.86
N VAL A 75 -2.01 4.24 -20.12
CA VAL A 75 -0.85 4.55 -19.27
C VAL A 75 0.42 4.37 -20.09
N GLN A 76 1.33 5.33 -20.05
CA GLN A 76 2.63 5.23 -20.71
C GLN A 76 3.61 4.46 -19.83
N THR A 77 4.07 3.30 -20.28
CA THR A 77 4.97 2.46 -19.50
C THR A 77 6.44 2.71 -19.88
N ILE A 78 7.30 2.75 -18.88
CA ILE A 78 8.75 2.91 -19.04
C ILE A 78 9.46 1.79 -18.30
N SER A 79 10.22 0.97 -19.03
CA SER A 79 11.07 -0.05 -18.41
C SER A 79 12.34 0.62 -17.89
N CYS A 80 12.53 0.62 -16.57
CA CYS A 80 13.68 1.25 -15.92
C CYS A 80 14.02 0.52 -14.61
N ASP A 81 15.31 0.25 -14.40
CA ASP A 81 15.82 -0.07 -13.07
C ASP A 81 16.12 1.24 -12.34
N LEU A 82 15.35 1.52 -11.30
CA LEU A 82 15.47 2.76 -10.54
C LEU A 82 16.77 2.85 -9.71
N LEU A 83 17.53 1.77 -9.57
CA LEU A 83 18.88 1.82 -9.00
C LEU A 83 19.93 2.35 -9.98
N HIS A 84 19.63 2.40 -11.27
CA HIS A 84 20.52 2.89 -12.30
C HIS A 84 20.37 4.40 -12.49
N ARG A 85 21.27 5.20 -11.90
CA ARG A 85 21.20 6.68 -11.84
C ARG A 85 21.00 7.34 -13.20
N GLU A 86 21.75 6.93 -14.22
CA GLU A 86 21.63 7.50 -15.57
C GLU A 86 20.27 7.21 -16.19
N ALA A 87 19.72 6.01 -15.98
CA ALA A 87 18.38 5.67 -16.47
C ALA A 87 17.32 6.53 -15.77
N VAL A 88 17.43 6.76 -14.47
CA VAL A 88 16.53 7.63 -13.72
C VAL A 88 16.65 9.10 -14.16
N ALA A 89 17.85 9.58 -14.45
CA ALA A 89 18.07 10.95 -14.96
C ALA A 89 17.35 11.20 -16.30
N ASN A 90 17.19 10.15 -17.13
CA ASN A 90 16.51 10.22 -18.43
C ASN A 90 14.99 9.98 -18.35
N LEU A 91 14.41 9.74 -17.18
CA LEU A 91 12.96 9.66 -17.02
C LEU A 91 12.29 11.02 -17.33
N PRO A 92 11.05 11.03 -17.84
CA PRO A 92 10.35 12.26 -18.14
C PRO A 92 10.15 13.11 -16.89
N ASP A 93 10.10 14.43 -17.09
CA ASP A 93 9.66 15.35 -16.06
C ASP A 93 8.18 15.11 -15.73
N ALA A 94 7.85 15.20 -14.45
CA ALA A 94 6.49 15.12 -13.96
C ALA A 94 6.32 16.05 -12.76
N ALA A 95 5.22 16.78 -12.72
CA ALA A 95 4.92 17.66 -11.58
C ALA A 95 4.44 16.89 -10.36
N ASN A 96 3.94 15.65 -10.56
CA ASN A 96 3.37 14.82 -9.51
C ASN A 96 4.02 13.42 -9.53
N VAL A 97 4.52 12.98 -8.39
CA VAL A 97 5.23 11.72 -8.22
C VAL A 97 4.53 10.87 -7.17
N VAL A 98 4.22 9.63 -7.51
CA VAL A 98 3.85 8.60 -6.54
C VAL A 98 5.00 7.59 -6.47
N TYR A 99 5.73 7.60 -5.36
CA TYR A 99 6.85 6.70 -5.12
C TYR A 99 6.37 5.46 -4.37
N MET A 100 6.40 4.30 -5.04
CA MET A 100 5.96 3.01 -4.51
C MET A 100 7.07 1.94 -4.58
N ALA A 101 8.25 2.28 -5.08
CA ALA A 101 9.34 1.31 -5.19
C ALA A 101 9.87 0.94 -3.81
N GLY A 102 10.17 -0.34 -3.64
CA GLY A 102 10.73 -0.87 -2.40
C GLY A 102 10.82 -2.39 -2.42
N HIS A 103 11.43 -2.95 -1.40
CA HIS A 103 11.58 -4.39 -1.20
C HIS A 103 10.97 -4.77 0.15
N LYS A 104 9.98 -5.67 0.15
CA LYS A 104 9.29 -6.14 1.37
C LYS A 104 9.44 -7.64 1.56
N PHE A 105 9.26 -8.45 0.53
CA PHE A 105 9.28 -9.90 0.64
C PHE A 105 10.69 -10.44 0.47
N GLY A 106 11.10 -11.42 1.30
CA GLY A 106 12.45 -11.96 1.30
C GLY A 106 13.50 -11.02 1.92
N THR A 107 13.08 -10.06 2.75
CA THR A 107 13.98 -9.08 3.38
C THR A 107 14.94 -9.71 4.37
N SER A 108 14.56 -10.83 4.99
CA SER A 108 15.43 -11.60 5.89
C SER A 108 16.52 -12.37 5.14
N ASP A 109 16.28 -12.73 3.87
CA ASP A 109 17.21 -13.50 3.06
C ASP A 109 18.21 -12.61 2.29
N ALA A 110 17.85 -11.34 2.06
CA ALA A 110 18.68 -10.37 1.32
C ALA A 110 18.57 -8.95 1.97
N PRO A 111 19.13 -8.76 3.19
CA PRO A 111 19.06 -7.49 3.88
C PRO A 111 19.79 -6.37 3.12
N GLU A 112 20.92 -6.66 2.46
CA GLU A 112 21.66 -5.70 1.63
C GLU A 112 20.79 -5.15 0.48
N LEU A 113 20.05 -6.01 -0.23
CA LEU A 113 19.12 -5.60 -1.27
C LEU A 113 17.97 -4.76 -0.69
N THR A 114 17.48 -5.14 0.49
CA THR A 114 16.44 -4.40 1.20
C THR A 114 16.88 -2.96 1.48
N TRP A 115 18.09 -2.76 2.00
CA TRP A 115 18.65 -1.43 2.23
C TRP A 115 18.90 -0.65 0.94
N MET A 116 19.41 -1.30 -0.11
CA MET A 116 19.58 -0.67 -1.43
C MET A 116 18.25 -0.16 -1.98
N MET A 117 17.21 -0.99 -1.96
CA MET A 117 15.90 -0.66 -2.52
C MET A 117 15.12 0.34 -1.65
N ASN A 118 15.28 0.29 -0.33
CA ASN A 118 14.47 1.08 0.60
C ASN A 118 15.18 2.36 1.07
N SER A 119 16.49 2.51 0.87
CA SER A 119 17.26 3.67 1.35
C SER A 119 18.05 4.36 0.24
N VAL A 120 18.82 3.63 -0.56
CA VAL A 120 19.65 4.22 -1.62
C VAL A 120 18.81 4.66 -2.82
N LEU A 121 17.92 3.81 -3.30
CA LEU A 121 17.00 4.14 -4.39
C LEU A 121 16.13 5.37 -4.10
N PRO A 122 15.56 5.57 -2.90
CA PRO A 122 14.93 6.82 -2.49
C PRO A 122 15.76 8.07 -2.75
N ALA A 123 17.07 8.04 -2.49
CA ALA A 123 17.95 9.19 -2.72
C ALA A 123 18.05 9.53 -4.22
N ILE A 124 18.20 8.53 -5.08
CA ILE A 124 18.29 8.71 -6.53
C ILE A 124 17.00 9.36 -7.07
N VAL A 125 15.86 8.90 -6.60
CA VAL A 125 14.55 9.42 -7.03
C VAL A 125 14.30 10.82 -6.46
N ALA A 126 14.57 11.05 -5.17
CA ALA A 126 14.36 12.34 -4.54
C ALA A 126 15.23 13.43 -5.15
N GLU A 127 16.45 13.11 -5.57
CA GLU A 127 17.34 14.00 -6.32
C GLU A 127 16.74 14.37 -7.68
N ARG A 128 16.27 13.37 -8.45
CA ARG A 128 15.69 13.57 -9.80
C ARG A 128 14.41 14.41 -9.76
N TYR A 129 13.56 14.19 -8.78
CA TYR A 129 12.25 14.84 -8.67
C TYR A 129 12.19 15.87 -7.55
N SER A 130 13.28 16.57 -7.30
CA SER A 130 13.45 17.50 -6.16
C SER A 130 12.48 18.69 -6.15
N VAL A 131 11.85 19.01 -7.27
CA VAL A 131 10.85 20.09 -7.37
C VAL A 131 9.40 19.56 -7.54
N ALA A 132 9.22 18.25 -7.66
CA ALA A 132 7.92 17.64 -7.90
C ALA A 132 7.16 17.40 -6.59
N ARG A 133 5.84 17.56 -6.62
CA ARG A 133 4.95 17.15 -5.53
C ARG A 133 4.98 15.63 -5.38
N THR A 134 5.37 15.14 -4.21
CA THR A 134 5.68 13.72 -4.05
C THR A 134 4.88 13.07 -2.92
N VAL A 135 4.20 11.95 -3.22
CA VAL A 135 3.66 11.02 -2.24
C VAL A 135 4.58 9.80 -2.16
N VAL A 136 5.11 9.55 -0.98
CA VAL A 136 6.07 8.48 -0.71
C VAL A 136 5.38 7.36 0.05
N PHE A 137 5.19 6.21 -0.57
CA PHE A 137 4.70 5.03 0.14
C PHE A 137 5.71 4.58 1.19
N SER A 138 5.26 4.59 2.42
CA SER A 138 5.89 4.03 3.60
C SER A 138 4.99 2.92 4.17
N THR A 139 5.20 2.53 5.39
CA THR A 139 4.46 1.44 6.03
C THR A 139 4.05 1.77 7.45
N GLY A 140 2.91 1.24 7.88
CA GLY A 140 2.51 1.28 9.29
C GLY A 140 3.43 0.48 10.22
N CYS A 141 4.25 -0.44 9.67
CA CYS A 141 5.22 -1.20 10.46
C CYS A 141 6.41 -0.37 10.98
N VAL A 142 6.51 0.93 10.68
CA VAL A 142 7.57 1.81 11.25
C VAL A 142 7.40 2.09 12.74
N TYR A 143 6.23 1.80 13.30
CA TYR A 143 5.96 1.92 14.74
C TYR A 143 6.29 0.63 15.48
N ALA A 144 6.41 0.72 16.78
CA ALA A 144 6.36 -0.45 17.65
C ALA A 144 4.96 -1.09 17.61
N LEU A 145 4.88 -2.36 18.04
CA LEU A 145 3.59 -2.97 18.36
C LEU A 145 2.91 -2.15 19.48
N THR A 146 1.62 -1.93 19.36
CA THR A 146 0.86 -1.11 20.31
C THR A 146 -0.31 -1.89 20.92
N SER A 147 -0.76 -1.45 22.09
CA SER A 147 -1.91 -2.06 22.78
C SER A 147 -3.17 -1.97 21.90
N THR A 148 -3.93 -3.05 21.89
CA THR A 148 -5.22 -3.11 21.19
C THR A 148 -6.24 -2.10 21.74
N ALA A 149 -6.06 -1.64 22.99
CA ALA A 149 -6.90 -0.62 23.61
C ALA A 149 -6.44 0.83 23.31
N SER A 150 -5.27 1.04 22.67
CA SER A 150 -4.71 2.38 22.43
C SER A 150 -5.37 3.15 21.29
N GLY A 151 -6.10 2.46 20.43
CA GLY A 151 -6.61 3.02 19.16
C GLY A 151 -5.58 3.09 18.02
N GLY A 152 -4.40 2.45 18.21
CA GLY A 152 -3.32 2.39 17.21
C GLY A 152 -2.32 3.54 17.29
N SER A 153 -1.15 3.35 16.69
CA SER A 153 -0.07 4.34 16.64
C SER A 153 -0.45 5.55 15.79
N LYS A 154 -0.12 6.75 16.26
CA LYS A 154 -0.34 8.03 15.59
C LYS A 154 0.89 8.49 14.81
N GLU A 155 0.73 9.48 13.95
CA GLU A 155 1.77 9.99 13.06
C GLU A 155 3.00 10.56 13.79
N ASP A 156 2.83 11.07 14.99
CA ASP A 156 3.85 11.67 15.87
C ASP A 156 4.46 10.69 16.88
N ASP A 157 3.97 9.45 16.93
CA ASP A 157 4.53 8.43 17.81
C ASP A 157 5.97 8.06 17.44
N VAL A 158 6.72 7.61 18.44
CA VAL A 158 8.13 7.21 18.29
C VAL A 158 8.24 6.01 17.35
N LEU A 159 9.17 6.09 16.40
CA LEU A 159 9.47 5.01 15.46
C LEU A 159 10.46 4.04 16.11
N ALA A 160 10.00 2.86 16.48
CA ALA A 160 10.79 1.83 17.14
C ALA A 160 10.34 0.42 16.72
N PRO A 161 10.36 0.09 15.43
CA PRO A 161 9.87 -1.20 14.95
C PRO A 161 10.90 -2.30 15.18
N PRO A 162 10.51 -3.58 15.23
CA PRO A 162 11.41 -4.69 15.01
C PRO A 162 11.71 -4.90 13.51
N GLY A 163 12.89 -5.45 13.21
CA GLY A 163 13.25 -6.00 11.90
C GLY A 163 13.77 -5.00 10.86
N GLU A 164 14.56 -5.54 9.95
CA GLU A 164 15.30 -4.81 8.90
C GLU A 164 14.37 -4.04 7.94
N TYR A 165 13.25 -4.67 7.55
CA TYR A 165 12.30 -4.05 6.63
C TYR A 165 11.79 -2.70 7.14
N ALA A 166 11.33 -2.67 8.37
CA ALA A 166 10.73 -1.46 8.92
C ALA A 166 11.77 -0.35 9.15
N TYR A 167 12.97 -0.70 9.62
CA TYR A 167 14.09 0.26 9.73
C TYR A 167 14.50 0.81 8.36
N SER A 168 14.56 -0.01 7.33
CA SER A 168 14.86 0.45 5.98
C SER A 168 13.76 1.40 5.42
N CYS A 169 12.50 1.21 5.82
CA CYS A 169 11.42 2.13 5.50
C CYS A 169 11.53 3.46 6.28
N ILE A 170 11.99 3.44 7.54
CA ILE A 170 12.34 4.67 8.27
C ILE A 170 13.47 5.41 7.55
N ALA A 171 14.49 4.71 7.07
CA ALA A 171 15.55 5.32 6.27
C ALA A 171 15.00 5.99 5.00
N ARG A 172 14.06 5.35 4.30
CA ARG A 172 13.33 5.96 3.16
C ARG A 172 12.70 7.30 3.53
N GLU A 173 11.95 7.34 4.63
CA GLU A 173 11.33 8.58 5.11
C GLU A 173 12.37 9.65 5.43
N ARG A 174 13.48 9.27 6.08
CA ARG A 174 14.58 10.21 6.40
C ARG A 174 15.23 10.77 5.15
N VAL A 175 15.46 9.94 4.14
CA VAL A 175 16.04 10.37 2.86
C VAL A 175 15.14 11.38 2.16
N PHE A 176 13.85 11.07 1.96
CA PHE A 176 12.92 12.01 1.35
C PHE A 176 12.75 13.29 2.19
N THR A 177 12.76 13.19 3.52
CA THR A 177 12.73 14.37 4.40
C THR A 177 13.97 15.24 4.22
N HIS A 178 15.16 14.64 4.05
CA HIS A 178 16.40 15.39 3.78
C HIS A 178 16.30 16.21 2.48
N PHE A 179 15.87 15.58 1.39
CA PHE A 179 15.71 16.26 0.10
C PHE A 179 14.58 17.31 0.13
N ALA A 180 13.46 17.00 0.78
CA ALA A 180 12.41 17.99 0.99
C ALA A 180 12.93 19.22 1.72
N LYS A 181 13.79 19.03 2.74
CA LYS A 181 14.40 20.11 3.52
C LYS A 181 15.40 20.94 2.70
N SER A 182 16.19 20.27 1.86
CA SER A 182 17.23 20.92 1.05
C SER A 182 16.68 21.68 -0.16
N CYS A 183 15.56 21.20 -0.74
CA CYS A 183 15.01 21.71 -1.99
C CYS A 183 13.63 22.37 -1.83
N GLY A 184 12.99 22.30 -0.65
CA GLY A 184 11.62 22.77 -0.46
C GLY A 184 10.57 21.86 -1.11
N THR A 185 10.89 20.59 -1.39
CA THR A 185 10.04 19.65 -2.14
C THR A 185 8.75 19.36 -1.38
N PRO A 186 7.56 19.67 -1.93
CA PRO A 186 6.29 19.29 -1.28
C PRO A 186 6.17 17.76 -1.21
N THR A 187 6.15 17.23 0.01
CA THR A 187 6.21 15.76 0.22
C THR A 187 5.18 15.31 1.24
N LEU A 188 4.62 14.13 1.03
CA LEU A 188 3.77 13.42 1.98
C LEU A 188 4.28 11.99 2.17
N MET A 189 4.52 11.57 3.41
CA MET A 189 4.84 10.20 3.80
C MET A 189 3.54 9.44 4.03
N PHE A 190 3.24 8.50 3.15
CA PHE A 190 2.01 7.70 3.15
C PHE A 190 2.27 6.36 3.88
N ARG A 191 2.04 6.33 5.21
CA ARG A 191 2.24 5.15 6.05
C ARG A 191 1.04 4.21 5.92
N LEU A 192 1.11 3.32 4.93
CA LEU A 192 0.07 2.36 4.64
C LEU A 192 0.14 1.13 5.56
N ASN A 193 -0.98 0.73 6.15
CA ASN A 193 -1.10 -0.52 6.87
C ASN A 193 -2.19 -1.40 6.24
N TYR A 194 -1.84 -2.65 5.92
CA TYR A 194 -2.68 -3.73 5.40
C TYR A 194 -3.74 -3.33 4.35
N ALA A 195 -3.28 -2.81 3.20
CA ALA A 195 -4.14 -2.74 2.01
C ALA A 195 -4.44 -4.15 1.48
N ILE A 196 -5.71 -4.49 1.44
CA ILE A 196 -6.18 -5.81 0.99
C ILE A 196 -6.83 -5.72 -0.41
N ASP A 197 -6.72 -6.81 -1.16
CA ASP A 197 -7.57 -7.13 -2.28
C ASP A 197 -8.05 -8.60 -2.15
N LEU A 198 -8.95 -9.06 -3.03
CA LEU A 198 -9.53 -10.40 -2.90
C LEU A 198 -8.52 -11.54 -3.17
N ARG A 199 -7.34 -11.23 -3.73
CA ARG A 199 -6.24 -12.16 -4.06
C ARG A 199 -5.11 -12.15 -3.05
N TYR A 200 -5.15 -11.17 -2.10
CA TYR A 200 -4.06 -10.90 -1.18
C TYR A 200 -4.53 -10.11 0.04
N GLY A 201 -3.89 -10.32 1.16
CA GLY A 201 -4.12 -9.55 2.38
C GLY A 201 -4.64 -10.42 3.51
N VAL A 202 -4.71 -9.83 4.71
CA VAL A 202 -5.10 -10.55 5.92
C VAL A 202 -6.45 -11.25 5.76
N LEU A 203 -7.43 -10.60 5.11
CA LEU A 203 -8.76 -11.19 4.90
C LEU A 203 -8.66 -12.45 4.01
N TYR A 204 -7.89 -12.37 2.91
CA TYR A 204 -7.69 -13.51 2.02
C TYR A 204 -6.94 -14.65 2.74
N ASP A 205 -5.90 -14.34 3.52
CA ASP A 205 -5.11 -15.36 4.23
C ASP A 205 -5.98 -16.11 5.24
N VAL A 206 -6.77 -15.39 6.04
CA VAL A 206 -7.70 -16.00 7.03
C VAL A 206 -8.80 -16.79 6.33
N ALA A 207 -9.48 -16.21 5.33
CA ALA A 207 -10.54 -16.90 4.58
C ALA A 207 -10.05 -18.19 3.91
N SER A 208 -8.86 -18.14 3.30
CA SER A 208 -8.24 -19.31 2.65
C SER A 208 -7.87 -20.41 3.65
N LYS A 209 -7.35 -20.06 4.82
CA LYS A 209 -7.06 -21.03 5.91
C LYS A 209 -8.35 -21.70 6.38
N VAL A 210 -9.41 -20.92 6.63
CA VAL A 210 -10.72 -21.45 7.05
C VAL A 210 -11.31 -22.38 5.96
N TRP A 211 -11.29 -21.96 4.69
CA TRP A 211 -11.79 -22.76 3.58
C TRP A 211 -11.07 -24.10 3.40
N GLN A 212 -9.75 -24.08 3.59
CA GLN A 212 -8.86 -25.25 3.44
C GLN A 212 -8.81 -26.13 4.71
N GLY A 213 -9.49 -25.75 5.80
CA GLY A 213 -9.40 -26.46 7.09
C GLY A 213 -8.00 -26.36 7.72
N LYS A 214 -7.26 -25.30 7.45
CA LYS A 214 -5.94 -25.03 8.04
C LYS A 214 -6.09 -24.19 9.30
N PRO A 215 -5.15 -24.32 10.28
CA PRO A 215 -5.15 -23.49 11.48
C PRO A 215 -5.01 -22.00 11.16
N VAL A 216 -5.81 -21.18 11.83
CA VAL A 216 -5.67 -19.73 11.90
C VAL A 216 -4.94 -19.41 13.20
N ASP A 217 -3.73 -18.91 13.12
CA ASP A 217 -2.97 -18.43 14.27
C ASP A 217 -3.50 -17.04 14.67
N VAL A 218 -3.93 -16.91 15.92
CA VAL A 218 -4.43 -15.66 16.48
C VAL A 218 -3.44 -14.98 17.42
N THR A 219 -2.17 -15.34 17.39
CA THR A 219 -1.15 -14.76 18.25
C THR A 219 -1.03 -13.24 17.99
N MET A 220 -1.00 -12.81 16.70
CA MET A 220 -1.28 -11.42 16.35
C MET A 220 -2.79 -11.20 16.38
N GLY A 221 -3.34 -10.91 17.55
CA GLY A 221 -4.77 -10.99 17.82
C GLY A 221 -5.64 -9.99 17.07
N HIS A 222 -5.09 -8.86 16.61
CA HIS A 222 -5.84 -7.78 16.01
C HIS A 222 -5.12 -7.16 14.81
N VAL A 223 -5.90 -6.65 13.87
CA VAL A 223 -5.42 -5.94 12.68
C VAL A 223 -6.36 -4.79 12.34
N ASN A 224 -5.88 -3.80 11.58
CA ASN A 224 -6.76 -2.92 10.82
C ASN A 224 -6.39 -2.97 9.34
N VAL A 225 -7.42 -2.95 8.48
CA VAL A 225 -7.26 -3.15 7.04
C VAL A 225 -8.03 -2.10 6.25
N ILE A 226 -7.56 -1.80 5.04
CA ILE A 226 -8.24 -0.91 4.10
C ILE A 226 -8.36 -1.61 2.73
N TRP A 227 -9.45 -1.35 2.01
CA TRP A 227 -9.58 -1.77 0.62
C TRP A 227 -8.49 -1.16 -0.25
N GLN A 228 -7.82 -1.96 -1.10
CA GLN A 228 -6.72 -1.46 -1.93
C GLN A 228 -7.18 -0.35 -2.89
N GLY A 229 -8.41 -0.39 -3.39
CA GLY A 229 -8.98 0.68 -4.21
C GLY A 229 -9.05 2.01 -3.45
N ASP A 230 -9.52 1.98 -2.20
CA ASP A 230 -9.54 3.18 -1.35
C ASP A 230 -8.13 3.65 -0.99
N ALA A 231 -7.20 2.74 -0.74
CA ALA A 231 -5.79 3.11 -0.51
C ALA A 231 -5.16 3.77 -1.73
N ASN A 232 -5.46 3.29 -2.95
CA ASN A 232 -5.02 3.92 -4.20
C ASN A 232 -5.62 5.33 -4.36
N ALA A 233 -6.93 5.50 -4.12
CA ALA A 233 -7.59 6.79 -4.17
C ALA A 233 -6.97 7.78 -3.19
N ARG A 234 -6.79 7.38 -1.93
CA ARG A 234 -6.14 8.19 -0.88
C ARG A 234 -4.71 8.58 -1.24
N ALA A 235 -3.93 7.68 -1.87
CA ALA A 235 -2.58 8.00 -2.30
C ALA A 235 -2.57 9.10 -3.39
N LEU A 236 -3.47 9.03 -4.36
CA LEU A 236 -3.62 10.05 -5.39
C LEU A 236 -4.14 11.38 -4.82
N GLU A 237 -5.12 11.33 -3.93
CA GLU A 237 -5.67 12.51 -3.25
C GLU A 237 -4.63 13.17 -2.33
N SER A 238 -3.74 12.38 -1.74
CA SER A 238 -2.64 12.87 -0.90
C SER A 238 -1.63 13.73 -1.65
N LEU A 239 -1.60 13.71 -2.99
CA LEU A 239 -0.80 14.66 -3.77
C LEU A 239 -1.18 16.12 -3.47
N ALA A 240 -2.46 16.41 -3.25
CA ALA A 240 -2.91 17.76 -2.88
C ALA A 240 -2.55 18.15 -1.43
N LEU A 241 -2.21 17.18 -0.60
CA LEU A 241 -1.80 17.40 0.80
C LEU A 241 -0.28 17.44 0.98
N ALA A 242 0.48 17.13 -0.08
CA ALA A 242 1.94 17.18 -0.05
C ALA A 242 2.41 18.62 0.21
N GLN A 243 3.31 18.78 1.18
CA GLN A 243 3.75 20.08 1.67
C GLN A 243 5.20 20.05 2.16
N TYR A 244 5.73 21.21 2.48
CA TYR A 244 6.97 21.37 3.23
C TYR A 244 6.70 22.15 4.54
N PRO A 245 7.17 21.69 5.71
CA PRO A 245 7.80 20.38 5.97
C PRO A 245 6.92 19.18 5.56
N PRO A 246 7.53 18.01 5.28
CA PRO A 246 6.78 16.84 4.84
C PRO A 246 5.64 16.46 5.79
N LYS A 247 4.46 16.24 5.23
CA LYS A 247 3.33 15.70 5.99
C LYS A 247 3.49 14.19 6.16
N ILE A 248 3.11 13.69 7.31
CA ILE A 248 2.99 12.25 7.57
C ILE A 248 1.50 11.92 7.63
N LEU A 249 1.09 10.78 7.10
CA LEU A 249 -0.30 10.34 7.11
C LEU A 249 -0.38 8.83 7.27
N ASN A 250 -1.01 8.36 8.33
CA ASN A 250 -1.37 6.97 8.51
C ASN A 250 -2.61 6.63 7.69
N VAL A 251 -2.54 5.53 6.94
CA VAL A 251 -3.64 5.09 6.06
C VAL A 251 -3.95 3.63 6.28
N THR A 252 -5.13 3.36 6.82
CA THR A 252 -5.75 2.05 7.03
C THR A 252 -7.25 2.23 7.29
N GLY A 253 -7.99 1.15 7.60
CA GLY A 253 -9.37 1.23 8.08
C GLY A 253 -9.46 1.70 9.53
N ARG A 254 -10.66 2.12 9.93
CA ARG A 254 -10.94 2.60 11.31
C ARG A 254 -10.99 1.46 12.33
N GLU A 255 -11.45 0.30 11.88
CA GLU A 255 -11.78 -0.82 12.76
C GLU A 255 -10.52 -1.53 13.26
N CYS A 256 -10.46 -1.78 14.56
CA CYS A 256 -9.56 -2.73 15.17
C CYS A 256 -10.23 -4.10 15.16
N ILE A 257 -9.80 -4.98 14.27
CA ILE A 257 -10.50 -6.22 13.94
C ILE A 257 -9.84 -7.38 14.69
N SER A 258 -10.58 -8.13 15.48
CA SER A 258 -10.10 -9.38 16.07
C SER A 258 -9.93 -10.45 14.97
N VAL A 259 -8.76 -11.07 14.90
CA VAL A 259 -8.46 -12.15 13.94
C VAL A 259 -9.33 -13.39 14.23
N ARG A 260 -9.60 -13.69 15.51
CA ARG A 260 -10.52 -14.76 15.92
C ARG A 260 -11.93 -14.47 15.39
N TRP A 261 -12.46 -13.28 15.67
CA TRP A 261 -13.77 -12.87 15.16
C TRP A 261 -13.84 -12.97 13.63
N LEU A 262 -12.78 -12.54 12.95
CA LEU A 262 -12.69 -12.60 11.49
C LEU A 262 -12.75 -14.07 10.99
N ALA A 263 -12.01 -14.98 11.63
CA ALA A 263 -12.05 -16.39 11.30
C ALA A 263 -13.46 -16.99 11.52
N GLU A 264 -14.16 -16.59 12.58
CA GLU A 264 -15.54 -16.99 12.86
C GLU A 264 -16.54 -16.44 11.83
N GLN A 265 -16.34 -15.16 11.36
CA GLN A 265 -17.15 -14.62 10.25
C GLN A 265 -16.98 -15.46 8.98
N PHE A 266 -15.72 -15.73 8.58
CA PHE A 266 -15.45 -16.58 7.43
C PHE A 266 -15.97 -18.01 7.64
N GLY A 267 -15.88 -18.53 8.85
CA GLY A 267 -16.47 -19.83 9.19
C GLY A 267 -17.97 -19.89 8.87
N ARG A 268 -18.72 -18.86 9.27
CA ARG A 268 -20.16 -18.75 8.97
C ARG A 268 -20.43 -18.61 7.47
N LEU A 269 -19.74 -17.67 6.81
CA LEU A 269 -19.95 -17.41 5.39
C LEU A 269 -19.56 -18.60 4.50
N LEU A 270 -18.51 -19.32 4.85
CA LEU A 270 -17.99 -20.46 4.08
C LEU A 270 -18.59 -21.81 4.50
N ALA A 271 -19.47 -21.84 5.52
CA ALA A 271 -20.01 -23.07 6.14
C ALA A 271 -18.90 -24.06 6.57
N ARG A 272 -17.88 -23.53 7.25
CA ARG A 272 -16.73 -24.28 7.77
C ARG A 272 -16.48 -23.90 9.23
N THR A 273 -16.09 -24.87 10.06
CA THR A 273 -15.64 -24.58 11.43
C THR A 273 -14.17 -24.15 11.38
N PRO A 274 -13.79 -22.93 11.81
CA PRO A 274 -12.42 -22.51 11.83
C PRO A 274 -11.62 -23.28 12.89
N ILE A 275 -10.39 -23.65 12.58
CA ILE A 275 -9.43 -24.20 13.53
C ILE A 275 -8.59 -23.05 14.06
N ILE A 276 -8.79 -22.66 15.31
CA ILE A 276 -8.07 -21.55 15.95
C ILE A 276 -6.89 -22.09 16.75
N THR A 277 -5.73 -21.47 16.59
CA THR A 277 -4.50 -21.79 17.35
C THR A 277 -3.87 -20.51 17.90
N GLY A 278 -3.04 -20.69 18.94
CA GLY A 278 -2.42 -19.56 19.63
C GLY A 278 -3.33 -18.88 20.65
N GLN A 279 -2.77 -17.88 21.32
CA GLN A 279 -3.46 -17.02 22.26
C GLN A 279 -3.16 -15.56 21.85
N GLU A 280 -4.18 -14.72 21.85
CA GLU A 280 -4.08 -13.33 21.46
C GLU A 280 -3.10 -12.56 22.34
N ALA A 281 -2.11 -11.91 21.73
CA ALA A 281 -1.24 -10.98 22.44
C ALA A 281 -1.97 -9.66 22.70
N GLU A 282 -1.56 -8.96 23.74
CA GLU A 282 -2.06 -7.62 24.09
C GLU A 282 -1.63 -6.55 23.09
N LEU A 283 -0.55 -6.81 22.34
CA LEU A 283 0.06 -5.90 21.38
C LEU A 283 -0.15 -6.38 19.95
N ALA A 284 -0.39 -5.44 19.03
CA ALA A 284 -0.57 -5.71 17.61
C ALA A 284 -0.03 -4.56 16.74
N TRP A 285 0.12 -4.82 15.42
CA TRP A 285 0.42 -3.81 14.41
C TRP A 285 -0.82 -2.99 14.08
N LEU A 286 -1.12 -1.97 14.91
CA LEU A 286 -2.29 -1.11 14.72
C LEU A 286 -1.87 0.34 14.48
N ASN A 287 -2.51 0.97 13.50
CA ASN A 287 -2.29 2.37 13.17
C ASN A 287 -3.59 3.16 13.35
N ASN A 288 -3.48 4.35 13.92
CA ASN A 288 -4.57 5.31 14.00
C ASN A 288 -4.63 6.11 12.70
N ALA A 289 -5.70 5.95 11.95
CA ALA A 289 -5.92 6.63 10.67
C ALA A 289 -6.88 7.83 10.78
N SER A 290 -7.20 8.31 11.98
CA SER A 290 -8.18 9.38 12.20
C SER A 290 -7.87 10.62 11.36
N GLN A 291 -6.58 11.02 11.28
CA GLN A 291 -6.17 12.17 10.47
C GLN A 291 -6.47 11.97 8.99
N SER A 292 -6.29 10.76 8.45
CA SER A 292 -6.60 10.50 7.04
C SER A 292 -8.10 10.55 6.76
N PHE A 293 -8.93 10.14 7.71
CA PHE A 293 -10.39 10.26 7.59
C PHE A 293 -10.87 11.70 7.72
N GLU A 294 -10.27 12.51 8.57
CA GLU A 294 -10.58 13.93 8.68
C GLU A 294 -10.24 14.70 7.38
N LEU A 295 -9.10 14.39 6.77
CA LEU A 295 -8.60 15.07 5.59
C LEU A 295 -9.20 14.55 4.28
N LEU A 296 -9.45 13.25 4.18
CA LEU A 296 -9.82 12.57 2.94
C LEU A 296 -11.24 11.96 2.96
N GLY A 297 -11.97 12.10 4.07
CA GLY A 297 -13.32 11.53 4.21
C GLY A 297 -13.34 10.03 4.44
N ASP A 298 -14.52 9.41 4.29
CA ASP A 298 -14.70 7.99 4.51
C ASP A 298 -14.21 7.14 3.33
N VAL A 299 -14.01 5.85 3.58
CA VAL A 299 -13.70 4.83 2.57
C VAL A 299 -14.96 4.47 1.79
N THR A 300 -14.80 3.96 0.58
CA THR A 300 -15.93 3.57 -0.29
C THR A 300 -16.37 2.12 -0.09
N VAL A 301 -15.50 1.27 0.44
CA VAL A 301 -15.77 -0.15 0.67
C VAL A 301 -15.69 -0.45 2.17
N SER A 302 -16.82 -0.89 2.73
CA SER A 302 -16.93 -1.24 4.14
C SER A 302 -16.22 -2.56 4.48
N LEU A 303 -15.93 -2.77 5.78
CA LEU A 303 -15.37 -4.02 6.26
C LEU A 303 -16.27 -5.22 5.92
N GLU A 304 -17.59 -5.07 6.04
CA GLU A 304 -18.56 -6.12 5.73
C GLU A 304 -18.52 -6.50 4.25
N GLU A 305 -18.45 -5.53 3.35
CA GLU A 305 -18.28 -5.76 1.90
C GLU A 305 -16.97 -6.48 1.59
N MET A 306 -15.87 -6.06 2.22
CA MET A 306 -14.58 -6.73 2.05
C MET A 306 -14.62 -8.20 2.50
N ILE A 307 -15.22 -8.48 3.65
CA ILE A 307 -15.36 -9.84 4.19
C ILE A 307 -16.23 -10.69 3.27
N THR A 308 -17.38 -10.18 2.86
CA THR A 308 -18.34 -10.91 2.01
C THR A 308 -17.73 -11.21 0.64
N ALA A 309 -17.13 -10.21 0.00
CA ALA A 309 -16.48 -10.37 -1.30
C ALA A 309 -15.28 -11.35 -1.24
N THR A 310 -14.51 -11.32 -0.13
CA THR A 310 -13.39 -12.26 0.06
C THR A 310 -13.88 -13.70 0.26
N ALA A 311 -14.95 -13.90 1.04
CA ALA A 311 -15.55 -15.23 1.22
C ALA A 311 -16.05 -15.79 -0.12
N ASP A 312 -16.75 -14.98 -0.91
CA ASP A 312 -17.24 -15.38 -2.24
C ASP A 312 -16.10 -15.69 -3.20
N TRP A 313 -15.02 -14.86 -3.19
CA TRP A 313 -13.84 -15.09 -4.00
C TRP A 313 -13.19 -16.44 -3.70
N VAL A 314 -12.94 -16.73 -2.41
CA VAL A 314 -12.32 -17.99 -1.96
C VAL A 314 -13.21 -19.19 -2.26
N ARG A 315 -14.52 -19.10 -1.98
CA ARG A 315 -15.49 -20.17 -2.24
C ARG A 315 -15.53 -20.57 -3.72
N ASN A 316 -15.44 -19.60 -4.61
CA ASN A 316 -15.50 -19.80 -6.06
C ASN A 316 -14.12 -20.13 -6.69
N GLY A 317 -13.11 -20.42 -5.88
CA GLY A 317 -11.78 -20.78 -6.37
C GLY A 317 -11.03 -19.63 -7.04
N GLY A 318 -11.29 -18.40 -6.59
CA GLY A 318 -10.60 -17.21 -7.11
C GLY A 318 -9.09 -17.29 -6.94
N VAL A 319 -8.37 -16.77 -7.93
CA VAL A 319 -6.88 -16.82 -7.97
C VAL A 319 -6.24 -16.08 -6.80
N SER A 320 -5.08 -16.57 -6.37
CA SER A 320 -4.22 -15.94 -5.37
C SER A 320 -3.02 -15.28 -6.03
N LEU A 321 -2.47 -14.22 -5.44
CA LEU A 321 -1.17 -13.67 -5.82
C LEU A 321 0.01 -14.51 -5.29
N GLY A 322 -0.25 -15.55 -4.49
CA GLY A 322 0.78 -16.44 -3.95
C GLY A 322 1.78 -15.77 -3.01
N LYS A 323 1.37 -14.68 -2.35
CA LYS A 323 2.21 -13.88 -1.44
C LYS A 323 1.52 -13.77 -0.08
N PRO A 324 1.78 -14.67 0.88
CA PRO A 324 1.21 -14.55 2.23
C PRO A 324 1.66 -13.24 2.88
N THR A 325 0.80 -12.69 3.74
CA THR A 325 1.08 -11.40 4.40
C THR A 325 2.09 -11.52 5.53
N HIS A 326 2.20 -12.72 6.13
CA HIS A 326 2.91 -12.96 7.38
C HIS A 326 2.47 -12.02 8.52
N PHE A 327 1.16 -11.68 8.53
CA PHE A 327 0.60 -10.75 9.52
C PHE A 327 0.74 -11.26 10.96
N GLU A 328 0.91 -12.57 11.12
CA GLU A 328 1.13 -13.24 12.40
C GLU A 328 2.52 -12.94 13.01
N SER A 329 3.48 -12.42 12.21
CA SER A 329 4.85 -12.18 12.64
C SER A 329 4.94 -10.99 13.61
N HIS A 330 5.63 -11.20 14.73
CA HIS A 330 5.91 -10.16 15.73
C HIS A 330 7.32 -9.58 15.61
N ASP A 331 8.22 -10.25 14.87
CA ASP A 331 9.65 -9.94 14.77
C ASP A 331 10.02 -9.10 13.54
N GLY A 332 9.03 -8.74 12.72
CA GLY A 332 9.23 -7.93 11.53
C GLY A 332 9.92 -8.65 10.37
N LYS A 333 9.91 -9.98 10.36
CA LYS A 333 10.36 -10.78 9.22
C LYS A 333 9.22 -11.00 8.24
N PHE A 334 9.44 -10.64 6.99
CA PHE A 334 8.44 -10.67 5.92
C PHE A 334 8.97 -11.42 4.69
#